data_d7676c7cc43d2d4452e2fe78c648f32b
#
_entry.id   d7676c7cc43d2d4452e2fe78c648f32b
#
_cell.length_a   1.000
_cell.length_b   1.000
_cell.length_c   1.000
_cell.angle_alpha   90.00
_cell.angle_beta   90.00
_cell.angle_gamma   90.00
#
_symmetry.space_group_name_H-M   'P 1'
#
loop_
_entity.id
_entity.type
_entity.pdbx_description
1 polymer ?
#
loop_
_entity_poly.entity_id
_entity_poly.type
_entity_poly.pdbx_seq_one_letter_code
_entity_poly.pdbx_strand_id
1 'polypeptide(L)'
;GYGPAVSAAQAVSQGLPVKVVALYQTKAPMGVISFPDVALKSPKDLEGKRLAISVGETFGDMLGPFTRINNVDIAKIQQIQMDSSARTTQFLTRKIDVMSVYLSNEWPQIEKRANVKFNILRVSDFGLNLLGASIIVGNAFAEQSPETVKKLLRATAKGYRDAIAGIDRGARARFIEL
;
A
#
# COMPACT_ATOMS: atom_id res chain seq x y z
N GLY A 1 -17.27 3.67 -2.68
CA GLY A 1 -16.08 2.86 -3.02
C GLY A 1 -15.25 2.54 -1.80
N TYR A 2 -14.34 1.59 -1.96
CA TYR A 2 -13.34 1.22 -0.96
C TYR A 2 -11.95 1.40 -1.59
N GLY A 3 -11.06 2.12 -0.91
CA GLY A 3 -9.72 2.39 -1.45
C GLY A 3 -8.85 3.21 -0.51
N PRO A 4 -7.61 3.53 -0.92
CA PRO A 4 -6.72 4.37 -0.13
C PRO A 4 -7.30 5.78 0.06
N ALA A 5 -7.24 6.31 1.27
CA ALA A 5 -7.73 7.68 1.53
C ALA A 5 -6.88 8.74 0.79
N VAL A 6 -5.60 8.45 0.52
CA VAL A 6 -4.75 9.33 -0.28
C VAL A 6 -5.29 9.52 -1.71
N SER A 7 -5.84 8.46 -2.33
CA SER A 7 -6.46 8.57 -3.65
C SER A 7 -7.73 9.43 -3.63
N ALA A 8 -8.50 9.37 -2.53
CA ALA A 8 -9.64 10.28 -2.36
C ALA A 8 -9.18 11.74 -2.22
N ALA A 9 -8.09 12.00 -1.49
CA ALA A 9 -7.53 13.35 -1.37
C ALA A 9 -7.06 13.89 -2.73
N GLN A 10 -6.40 13.05 -3.54
CA GLN A 10 -6.02 13.42 -4.91
C GLN A 10 -7.25 13.71 -5.78
N ALA A 11 -8.29 12.87 -5.71
CA ALA A 11 -9.53 13.09 -6.44
C ALA A 11 -10.19 14.42 -6.05
N VAL A 12 -10.25 14.76 -4.76
CA VAL A 12 -10.77 16.05 -4.27
C VAL A 12 -9.92 17.22 -4.78
N SER A 13 -8.59 17.10 -4.79
CA SER A 13 -7.71 18.13 -5.32
C SER A 13 -7.90 18.38 -6.82
N GLN A 14 -8.43 17.40 -7.55
CA GLN A 14 -8.80 17.49 -8.96
C GLN A 14 -10.27 17.94 -9.17
N GLY A 15 -10.96 18.33 -8.11
CA GLY A 15 -12.34 18.82 -8.16
C GLY A 15 -13.42 17.73 -8.15
N LEU A 16 -13.07 16.47 -7.95
CA LEU A 16 -14.06 15.39 -7.88
C LEU A 16 -14.87 15.50 -6.58
N PRO A 17 -16.23 15.45 -6.65
CA PRO A 17 -17.11 15.65 -5.50
C PRO A 17 -17.24 14.36 -4.68
N VAL A 18 -16.17 13.97 -4.01
CA VAL A 18 -16.12 12.77 -3.16
C VAL A 18 -15.66 13.15 -1.74
N LYS A 19 -15.98 12.29 -0.77
CA LYS A 19 -15.52 12.42 0.62
C LYS A 19 -15.20 11.06 1.22
N VAL A 20 -14.24 11.02 2.13
CA VAL A 20 -13.97 9.86 2.99
C VAL A 20 -14.95 9.88 4.17
N VAL A 21 -15.67 8.79 4.36
CA VAL A 21 -16.66 8.65 5.44
C VAL A 21 -16.21 7.67 6.52
N ALA A 22 -15.21 6.85 6.27
CA ALA A 22 -14.53 6.04 7.27
C ALA A 22 -13.09 5.75 6.86
N LEU A 23 -12.20 5.67 7.84
CA LEU A 23 -10.81 5.27 7.70
C LEU A 23 -10.58 4.02 8.58
N TYR A 24 -10.12 2.93 7.98
CA TYR A 24 -9.84 1.67 8.67
C TYR A 24 -8.36 1.43 8.89
N GLN A 25 -7.50 2.01 8.06
CA GLN A 25 -6.06 1.92 8.20
C GLN A 25 -5.47 3.33 8.32
N THR A 26 -5.04 3.69 9.51
CA THR A 26 -4.38 4.99 9.80
C THR A 26 -2.98 5.07 9.20
N LYS A 27 -2.37 3.91 8.90
CA LYS A 27 -1.11 3.78 8.14
C LYS A 27 -1.32 2.73 7.05
N ALA A 28 -0.99 3.09 5.81
CA ALA A 28 -0.99 2.12 4.72
C ALA A 28 0.12 1.08 4.98
N PRO A 29 -0.18 -0.22 4.94
CA PRO A 29 0.82 -1.26 5.13
C PRO A 29 1.65 -1.43 3.85
N MET A 30 2.40 -0.39 3.50
CA MET A 30 3.20 -0.33 2.29
C MET A 30 4.66 -0.53 2.59
N GLY A 31 5.32 -1.34 1.78
CA GLY A 31 6.75 -1.57 1.86
C GLY A 31 7.38 -1.73 0.48
N VAL A 32 8.69 -1.70 0.47
CA VAL A 32 9.51 -2.12 -0.67
C VAL A 32 10.23 -3.38 -0.25
N ILE A 33 10.31 -4.37 -1.13
CA ILE A 33 10.99 -5.63 -0.88
C ILE A 33 12.15 -5.84 -1.85
N SER A 34 13.17 -6.57 -1.37
CA SER A 34 14.27 -7.08 -2.18
C SER A 34 14.63 -8.50 -1.78
N PHE A 35 15.36 -9.19 -2.62
CA PHE A 35 15.98 -10.46 -2.24
C PHE A 35 17.05 -10.24 -1.16
N PRO A 36 17.40 -11.28 -0.35
CA PRO A 36 18.34 -11.14 0.76
C PRO A 36 19.74 -10.65 0.36
N ASP A 37 20.18 -10.97 -0.85
CA ASP A 37 21.46 -10.55 -1.43
C ASP A 37 21.47 -9.12 -1.98
N VAL A 38 20.31 -8.47 -2.05
CA VAL A 38 20.15 -7.07 -2.48
C VAL A 38 19.89 -6.20 -1.25
N ALA A 39 20.84 -5.38 -0.85
CA ALA A 39 20.71 -4.51 0.32
C ALA A 39 19.52 -3.58 0.21
N LEU A 40 18.70 -3.54 1.28
CA LEU A 40 17.52 -2.68 1.42
C LEU A 40 17.27 -2.38 2.90
N LYS A 41 18.19 -1.67 3.54
CA LYS A 41 18.11 -1.29 4.96
C LYS A 41 17.59 0.12 5.17
N SER A 42 17.78 0.98 4.18
CA SER A 42 17.40 2.38 4.20
C SER A 42 16.86 2.83 2.84
N PRO A 43 16.12 3.96 2.77
CA PRO A 43 15.68 4.53 1.49
C PRO A 43 16.84 4.82 0.53
N LYS A 44 18.03 5.11 1.05
CA LYS A 44 19.23 5.39 0.25
C LYS A 44 19.65 4.18 -0.58
N ASP A 45 19.35 2.97 -0.11
CA ASP A 45 19.66 1.73 -0.83
C ASP A 45 18.84 1.55 -2.12
N LEU A 46 17.84 2.40 -2.37
CA LEU A 46 17.11 2.44 -3.65
C LEU A 46 17.95 3.03 -4.79
N GLU A 47 18.96 3.84 -4.49
CA GLU A 47 19.85 4.39 -5.51
C GLU A 47 20.59 3.27 -6.22
N GLY A 48 20.64 3.36 -7.55
CA GLY A 48 21.24 2.36 -8.42
C GLY A 48 20.36 1.11 -8.65
N LYS A 49 19.21 0.98 -8.00
CA LYS A 49 18.34 -0.19 -8.14
C LYS A 49 17.31 -0.02 -9.26
N ARG A 50 16.95 -1.15 -9.87
CA ARG A 50 15.82 -1.27 -10.79
C ARG A 50 14.55 -1.45 -9.95
N LEU A 51 13.73 -0.39 -9.91
CA LEU A 51 12.45 -0.36 -9.18
C LEU A 51 11.30 -0.53 -10.18
N ALA A 52 10.50 -1.57 -10.00
CA ALA A 52 9.26 -1.72 -10.76
C ALA A 52 8.19 -0.76 -10.27
N ILE A 53 7.56 -0.05 -11.19
CA ILE A 53 6.44 0.86 -10.95
C ILE A 53 5.30 0.52 -11.91
N SER A 54 4.07 0.53 -11.40
CA SER A 54 2.87 0.41 -12.23
C SER A 54 2.11 1.73 -12.28
N VAL A 55 1.45 1.97 -13.40
CA VAL A 55 0.62 3.18 -13.56
C VAL A 55 -0.51 3.16 -12.52
N GLY A 56 -0.68 4.28 -11.80
CA GLY A 56 -1.70 4.42 -10.75
C GLY A 56 -1.36 3.68 -9.45
N GLU A 57 -0.13 3.21 -9.31
CA GLU A 57 0.35 2.62 -8.07
C GLU A 57 0.68 3.70 -7.03
N THR A 58 0.13 3.56 -5.82
CA THR A 58 0.29 4.56 -4.75
C THR A 58 1.76 4.86 -4.43
N PHE A 59 2.64 3.84 -4.41
CA PHE A 59 4.06 4.09 -4.11
C PHE A 59 4.77 4.81 -5.25
N GLY A 60 4.45 4.48 -6.50
CA GLY A 60 4.97 5.18 -7.67
C GLY A 60 4.64 6.67 -7.63
N ASP A 61 3.37 7.01 -7.35
CA ASP A 61 2.90 8.39 -7.21
C ASP A 61 3.58 9.13 -6.03
N MET A 62 3.93 8.40 -4.98
CA MET A 62 4.56 8.94 -3.77
C MET A 62 6.09 8.81 -3.76
N LEU A 63 6.71 8.25 -4.79
CA LEU A 63 8.16 8.06 -4.84
C LEU A 63 8.92 9.40 -4.74
N GLY A 64 8.47 10.43 -5.45
CA GLY A 64 9.07 11.75 -5.39
C GLY A 64 9.04 12.38 -3.98
N PRO A 65 7.89 12.49 -3.31
CA PRO A 65 7.82 12.88 -1.91
C PRO A 65 8.68 12.00 -0.99
N PHE A 66 8.65 10.67 -1.15
CA PHE A 66 9.41 9.73 -0.32
C PHE A 66 10.93 9.93 -0.45
N THR A 67 11.43 10.06 -1.67
CA THR A 67 12.85 10.29 -1.92
C THR A 67 13.32 11.64 -1.38
N ARG A 68 12.49 12.68 -1.51
CA ARG A 68 12.79 14.02 -0.98
C ARG A 68 12.92 14.03 0.55
N ILE A 69 11.99 13.42 1.27
CA ILE A 69 12.01 13.34 2.74
C ILE A 69 13.27 12.61 3.23
N ASN A 70 13.73 11.62 2.47
CA ASN A 70 14.83 10.75 2.85
C ASN A 70 16.18 11.12 2.20
N ASN A 71 16.29 12.27 1.53
CA ASN A 71 17.50 12.73 0.85
C ASN A 71 18.05 11.71 -0.17
N VAL A 72 17.15 11.00 -0.85
CA VAL A 72 17.48 10.04 -1.91
C VAL A 72 17.45 10.75 -3.25
N ASP A 73 18.46 10.53 -4.08
CA ASP A 73 18.49 11.05 -5.44
C ASP A 73 17.61 10.17 -6.35
N ILE A 74 16.41 10.67 -6.66
CA ILE A 74 15.44 9.94 -7.50
C ILE A 74 16.00 9.64 -8.90
N ALA A 75 16.91 10.47 -9.42
CA ALA A 75 17.51 10.26 -10.74
C ALA A 75 18.42 9.02 -10.78
N LYS A 76 18.90 8.57 -9.63
CA LYS A 76 19.68 7.34 -9.51
C LYS A 76 18.82 6.07 -9.39
N ILE A 77 17.50 6.19 -9.23
CA ILE A 77 16.61 5.04 -9.19
C ILE A 77 16.18 4.70 -10.62
N GLN A 78 16.47 3.49 -11.06
CA GLN A 78 16.06 3.02 -12.38
C GLN A 78 14.58 2.60 -12.33
N GLN A 79 13.69 3.53 -12.61
CA GLN A 79 12.24 3.27 -12.60
C GLN A 79 11.84 2.52 -13.86
N ILE A 80 11.33 1.29 -13.70
CA ILE A 80 10.88 0.45 -14.81
C ILE A 80 9.36 0.37 -14.75
N GLN A 81 8.70 1.04 -15.68
CA GLN A 81 7.23 0.97 -15.80
C GLN A 81 6.80 -0.35 -16.42
N MET A 82 5.81 -0.98 -15.78
CA MET A 82 5.23 -2.23 -16.26
C MET A 82 3.81 -2.44 -15.71
N ASP A 83 3.09 -3.38 -16.31
CA ASP A 83 1.81 -3.80 -15.79
C ASP A 83 1.94 -4.52 -14.44
N SER A 84 0.97 -4.29 -13.55
CA SER A 84 0.94 -4.91 -12.22
C SER A 84 1.02 -6.44 -12.28
N SER A 85 0.43 -7.06 -13.31
CA SER A 85 0.47 -8.51 -13.53
C SER A 85 1.89 -9.05 -13.83
N ALA A 86 2.73 -8.25 -14.50
CA ALA A 86 4.10 -8.63 -14.85
C ALA A 86 5.09 -8.45 -13.68
N ARG A 87 4.81 -7.53 -12.78
CA ARG A 87 5.71 -7.06 -11.72
C ARG A 87 6.29 -8.20 -10.88
N THR A 88 5.42 -9.04 -10.34
CA THR A 88 5.83 -10.16 -9.49
C THR A 88 6.73 -11.15 -10.24
N THR A 89 6.39 -11.46 -11.50
CA THR A 89 7.20 -12.37 -12.32
C THR A 89 8.57 -11.78 -12.62
N GLN A 90 8.64 -10.50 -12.98
CA GLN A 90 9.91 -9.80 -13.26
C GLN A 90 10.79 -9.72 -12.00
N PHE A 91 10.19 -9.53 -10.83
CA PHE A 91 10.90 -9.56 -9.54
C PHE A 91 11.45 -10.96 -9.25
N LEU A 92 10.62 -12.00 -9.31
CA LEU A 92 11.02 -13.37 -9.03
C LEU A 92 12.09 -13.90 -10.01
N THR A 93 12.11 -13.40 -11.24
CA THR A 93 13.13 -13.73 -12.25
C THR A 93 14.35 -12.80 -12.21
N ARG A 94 14.48 -11.97 -11.17
CA ARG A 94 15.64 -11.07 -10.96
C ARG A 94 15.86 -10.02 -12.06
N LYS A 95 14.83 -9.70 -12.83
CA LYS A 95 14.88 -8.64 -13.85
C LYS A 95 14.70 -7.25 -13.25
N ILE A 96 14.16 -7.16 -12.04
CA ILE A 96 14.09 -5.97 -11.18
C ILE A 96 14.68 -6.30 -9.82
N ASP A 97 15.24 -5.30 -9.14
CA ASP A 97 15.96 -5.47 -7.88
C ASP A 97 15.04 -5.26 -6.67
N VAL A 98 14.13 -4.32 -6.79
CA VAL A 98 13.20 -3.94 -5.72
C VAL A 98 11.79 -3.73 -6.27
N MET A 99 10.80 -4.05 -5.45
CA MET A 99 9.39 -3.94 -5.80
C MET A 99 8.59 -3.42 -4.61
N SER A 100 7.68 -2.47 -4.84
CA SER A 100 6.72 -2.06 -3.83
C SER A 100 5.64 -3.13 -3.65
N VAL A 101 5.17 -3.30 -2.42
CA VAL A 101 4.14 -4.29 -2.06
C VAL A 101 3.24 -3.77 -0.95
N TYR A 102 2.02 -4.29 -0.90
CA TYR A 102 1.21 -4.22 0.30
C TYR A 102 1.60 -5.38 1.23
N LEU A 103 2.13 -5.02 2.42
CA LEU A 103 2.62 -5.98 3.42
C LEU A 103 1.52 -6.87 3.99
N SER A 104 0.26 -6.46 3.88
CA SER A 104 -0.90 -7.21 4.39
C SER A 104 -1.33 -8.37 3.50
N ASN A 105 -1.03 -8.36 2.19
CA ASN A 105 -1.51 -9.39 1.27
C ASN A 105 -0.48 -9.83 0.21
N GLU A 106 0.16 -8.90 -0.51
CA GLU A 106 1.08 -9.26 -1.61
C GLU A 106 2.36 -9.91 -1.10
N TRP A 107 3.02 -9.28 -0.13
CA TRP A 107 4.28 -9.78 0.42
C TRP A 107 4.21 -11.23 0.91
N PRO A 108 3.27 -11.65 1.79
CA PRO A 108 3.22 -13.04 2.26
C PRO A 108 3.02 -14.06 1.14
N GLN A 109 2.25 -13.68 0.11
CA GLN A 109 2.02 -14.55 -1.05
C GLN A 109 3.29 -14.72 -1.90
N ILE A 110 4.04 -13.63 -2.10
CA ILE A 110 5.28 -13.64 -2.87
C ILE A 110 6.36 -14.43 -2.12
N GLU A 111 6.50 -14.24 -0.81
CA GLU A 111 7.43 -15.03 0.03
C GLU A 111 7.13 -16.52 -0.04
N LYS A 112 5.85 -16.88 0.11
CA LYS A 112 5.41 -18.28 0.02
C LYS A 112 5.70 -18.88 -1.35
N ARG A 113 5.46 -18.11 -2.42
CA ARG A 113 5.72 -18.57 -3.80
C ARG A 113 7.20 -18.71 -4.10
N ALA A 114 8.01 -17.79 -3.60
CA ALA A 114 9.46 -17.80 -3.81
C ALA A 114 10.21 -18.77 -2.89
N ASN A 115 9.59 -19.16 -1.78
CA ASN A 115 10.22 -19.87 -0.66
C ASN A 115 11.49 -19.16 -0.16
N VAL A 116 11.44 -17.82 -0.09
CA VAL A 116 12.56 -16.95 0.29
C VAL A 116 12.04 -15.87 1.23
N LYS A 117 12.78 -15.56 2.29
CA LYS A 117 12.56 -14.38 3.12
C LYS A 117 13.17 -13.15 2.46
N PHE A 118 12.37 -12.13 2.22
CA PHE A 118 12.82 -10.89 1.60
C PHE A 118 13.29 -9.87 2.63
N ASN A 119 14.18 -8.98 2.22
CA ASN A 119 14.38 -7.73 2.95
C ASN A 119 13.13 -6.85 2.77
N ILE A 120 12.76 -6.12 3.81
CA ILE A 120 11.59 -5.24 3.80
C ILE A 120 11.98 -3.86 4.30
N LEU A 121 11.69 -2.85 3.51
CA LEU A 121 11.74 -1.46 3.89
C LEU A 121 10.30 -0.98 4.03
N ARG A 122 9.85 -0.72 5.26
CA ARG A 122 8.50 -0.20 5.52
C ARG A 122 8.50 1.30 5.27
N VAL A 123 7.66 1.75 4.36
CA VAL A 123 7.62 3.15 3.93
C VAL A 123 7.27 4.10 5.08
N SER A 124 6.39 3.66 6.00
CA SER A 124 5.99 4.43 7.18
C SER A 124 7.13 4.69 8.17
N ASP A 125 8.12 3.79 8.24
CA ASP A 125 9.24 3.93 9.18
C ASP A 125 10.22 5.03 8.75
N PHE A 126 10.08 5.46 7.49
CA PHE A 126 10.89 6.50 6.87
C PHE A 126 10.09 7.77 6.52
N GLY A 127 9.13 8.10 7.37
CA GLY A 127 8.45 9.41 7.37
C GLY A 127 7.29 9.55 6.39
N LEU A 128 7.02 8.58 5.51
CA LEU A 128 5.87 8.63 4.60
C LEU A 128 4.68 7.87 5.18
N ASN A 129 3.91 8.53 6.03
CA ASN A 129 2.69 7.98 6.63
C ASN A 129 1.49 8.25 5.72
N LEU A 130 1.19 7.31 4.84
CA LEU A 130 0.00 7.38 3.99
C LEU A 130 -1.21 6.79 4.72
N LEU A 131 -2.36 7.44 4.56
CA LEU A 131 -3.63 6.89 5.02
C LEU A 131 -4.06 5.75 4.09
N GLY A 132 -4.33 4.59 4.69
CA GLY A 132 -4.66 3.38 3.96
C GLY A 132 -6.16 3.25 3.63
N ALA A 133 -6.68 2.06 3.84
CA ALA A 133 -8.05 1.69 3.44
C ALA A 133 -9.13 2.55 4.07
N SER A 134 -10.02 3.05 3.23
CA SER A 134 -11.12 3.94 3.58
C SER A 134 -12.38 3.63 2.79
N ILE A 135 -13.53 4.09 3.27
CA ILE A 135 -14.76 4.15 2.49
C ILE A 135 -14.91 5.56 1.92
N ILE A 136 -15.07 5.61 0.61
CA ILE A 136 -15.20 6.84 -0.18
C ILE A 136 -16.61 6.87 -0.79
N VAL A 137 -17.31 7.99 -0.67
CA VAL A 137 -18.64 8.19 -1.23
C VAL A 137 -18.68 9.48 -2.04
N GLY A 138 -19.53 9.54 -3.07
CA GLY A 138 -19.85 10.77 -3.77
C GLY A 138 -20.64 11.71 -2.85
N ASN A 139 -20.41 13.02 -2.95
CA ASN A 139 -21.09 14.03 -2.12
C ASN A 139 -22.62 13.93 -2.30
N ALA A 140 -23.09 13.92 -3.55
CA ALA A 140 -24.53 13.82 -3.85
C ALA A 140 -25.15 12.55 -3.25
N PHE A 141 -24.49 11.39 -3.34
CA PHE A 141 -25.00 10.15 -2.75
C PHE A 141 -25.06 10.24 -1.22
N ALA A 142 -24.05 10.84 -0.58
CA ALA A 142 -24.04 11.01 0.86
C ALA A 142 -25.19 11.91 1.36
N GLU A 143 -25.56 12.92 0.57
CA GLU A 143 -26.66 13.86 0.88
C GLU A 143 -28.04 13.24 0.61
N GLN A 144 -28.20 12.53 -0.50
CA GLN A 144 -29.47 11.91 -0.88
C GLN A 144 -29.79 10.63 -0.11
N SER A 145 -28.78 9.93 0.38
CA SER A 145 -28.94 8.61 1.02
C SER A 145 -28.11 8.45 2.30
N PRO A 146 -28.20 9.38 3.26
CA PRO A 146 -27.37 9.37 4.46
C PRO A 146 -27.57 8.11 5.32
N GLU A 147 -28.80 7.59 5.41
CA GLU A 147 -29.08 6.37 6.16
C GLU A 147 -28.46 5.12 5.52
N THR A 148 -28.37 5.07 4.19
CA THR A 148 -27.67 4.00 3.49
C THR A 148 -26.17 4.02 3.81
N VAL A 149 -25.55 5.21 3.81
CA VAL A 149 -24.15 5.37 4.20
C VAL A 149 -23.93 4.93 5.64
N LYS A 150 -24.79 5.36 6.58
CA LYS A 150 -24.71 4.93 8.00
C LYS A 150 -24.83 3.41 8.16
N LYS A 151 -25.77 2.78 7.46
CA LYS A 151 -25.95 1.31 7.49
C LYS A 151 -24.71 0.59 6.97
N LEU A 152 -24.12 1.06 5.86
CA LEU A 152 -22.88 0.52 5.30
C LEU A 152 -21.74 0.63 6.32
N LEU A 153 -21.55 1.80 6.93
CA LEU A 153 -20.50 2.02 7.92
C LEU A 153 -20.66 1.10 9.15
N ARG A 154 -21.89 0.95 9.66
CA ARG A 154 -22.17 0.03 10.78
C ARG A 154 -21.88 -1.42 10.42
N ALA A 155 -22.32 -1.86 9.25
CA ALA A 155 -22.09 -3.23 8.77
C ALA A 155 -20.59 -3.51 8.57
N THR A 156 -19.87 -2.58 7.95
CA THR A 156 -18.42 -2.72 7.74
C THR A 156 -17.67 -2.71 9.07
N ALA A 157 -17.99 -1.79 9.99
CA ALA A 157 -17.37 -1.75 11.31
C ALA A 157 -17.65 -3.03 12.13
N LYS A 158 -18.86 -3.60 12.01
CA LYS A 158 -19.17 -4.88 12.61
C LYS A 158 -18.34 -6.00 12.00
N GLY A 159 -18.26 -6.07 10.67
CA GLY A 159 -17.45 -7.08 9.97
C GLY A 159 -15.98 -7.04 10.38
N TYR A 160 -15.38 -5.86 10.51
CA TYR A 160 -14.02 -5.71 11.00
C TYR A 160 -13.86 -6.22 12.44
N ARG A 161 -14.78 -5.85 13.36
CA ARG A 161 -14.74 -6.35 14.74
C ARG A 161 -14.89 -7.88 14.80
N ASP A 162 -15.81 -8.45 14.04
CA ASP A 162 -16.06 -9.88 14.00
C ASP A 162 -14.83 -10.62 13.43
N ALA A 163 -14.17 -10.07 12.40
CA ALA A 163 -12.95 -10.62 11.83
C ALA A 163 -11.80 -10.59 12.83
N ILE A 164 -11.60 -9.47 13.55
CA ILE A 164 -10.57 -9.35 14.59
C ILE A 164 -10.86 -10.32 15.73
N ALA A 165 -12.09 -10.42 16.20
CA ALA A 165 -12.49 -11.37 17.24
C ALA A 165 -12.37 -12.85 16.79
N GLY A 166 -12.60 -13.11 15.49
CA GLY A 166 -12.42 -14.44 14.88
C GLY A 166 -10.95 -14.86 14.75
N ILE A 167 -10.05 -13.90 14.60
CA ILE A 167 -8.59 -14.11 14.59
C ILE A 167 -8.12 -14.73 15.92
N ASP A 168 -8.76 -14.40 17.04
CA ASP A 168 -8.48 -14.98 18.35
C ASP A 168 -8.73 -16.49 18.43
N ARG A 169 -9.51 -17.07 17.51
CA ARG A 169 -9.86 -18.49 17.48
C ARG A 169 -8.96 -19.36 16.59
N GLY A 170 -7.84 -18.85 16.08
CA GLY A 170 -6.91 -19.68 15.32
C GLY A 170 -6.09 -19.00 14.22
N ALA A 171 -6.28 -17.71 13.98
CA ALA A 171 -5.58 -16.98 12.93
C ALA A 171 -4.65 -15.85 13.45
N ARG A 172 -4.47 -15.73 14.77
CA ARG A 172 -3.68 -14.67 15.43
C ARG A 172 -2.25 -14.54 14.90
N ALA A 173 -1.65 -15.64 14.47
CA ALA A 173 -0.24 -15.68 14.10
C ALA A 173 0.12 -14.98 12.78
N ARG A 174 -0.85 -14.50 11.99
CA ARG A 174 -0.59 -13.98 10.64
C ARG A 174 -0.86 -12.48 10.43
N PHE A 175 -1.50 -11.80 11.39
CA PHE A 175 -1.92 -10.41 11.22
C PHE A 175 -1.34 -9.42 12.24
N ILE A 176 -0.70 -9.88 13.31
CA ILE A 176 -0.21 -9.02 14.41
C ILE A 176 1.28 -8.71 14.31
N GLU A 177 2.04 -9.40 13.48
CA GLU A 177 3.47 -9.10 13.24
C GLU A 177 3.71 -8.08 12.10
N LEU A 178 2.68 -7.38 11.67
CA LEU A 178 2.74 -6.24 10.74
C LEU A 178 2.55 -4.95 11.54
#